data_cf00900a41dba3ded51f66cb752b66e4
#
_entry.id   cf00900a41dba3ded51f66cb752b66e4
#
_cell.length_a   1.000
_cell.length_b   1.000
_cell.length_c   1.000
_cell.angle_alpha   90.00
_cell.angle_beta   90.00
_cell.angle_gamma   90.00
#
_symmetry.space_group_name_H-M   'P 1'
#
loop_
_entity.id
_entity.type
_entity.pdbx_description
1 polymer ?
#
loop_
_entity_poly.entity_id
_entity_poly.type
_entity_poly.pdbx_seq_one_letter_code
_entity_poly.pdbx_strand_id
1 'polypeptide(L)'
;DPYYLYWRAKKFGQTAKFVKLAGDINIETTNWTIKNIIKILQSLKSKRRKKILILGIAYKKNIEDIRESAAIKILQSLSKKKFTVDYSDPHVDTNDRLIKKLLGKANNVKIDKNIKDYDCVALITDHDAFNYKLICKYSKILIDTRNKINRSKNFYKL
;
A
#
# COMPACT_ATOMS: atom_id res chain seq x y z
N ASP A 1 10.61 -1.34 18.44
CA ASP A 1 11.08 -1.70 17.11
C ASP A 1 11.77 -3.06 17.16
N PRO A 2 11.25 -4.09 16.46
CA PRO A 2 11.83 -5.43 16.46
C PRO A 2 13.29 -5.46 15.99
N TYR A 3 13.65 -4.66 15.00
CA TYR A 3 15.01 -4.60 14.49
C TYR A 3 15.99 -3.99 15.49
N TYR A 4 15.56 -3.00 16.27
CA TYR A 4 16.35 -2.46 17.35
C TYR A 4 16.63 -3.51 18.43
N LEU A 5 15.61 -4.28 18.79
CA LEU A 5 15.77 -5.39 19.75
C LEU A 5 16.75 -6.45 19.23
N TYR A 6 16.62 -6.85 17.95
CA TYR A 6 17.54 -7.79 17.32
C TYR A 6 18.99 -7.25 17.33
N TRP A 7 19.19 -6.00 16.91
CA TRP A 7 20.50 -5.36 16.90
C TRP A 7 21.09 -5.26 18.30
N ARG A 8 20.29 -4.89 19.29
CA ARG A 8 20.73 -4.80 20.69
C ARG A 8 21.14 -6.17 21.24
N ALA A 9 20.31 -7.20 21.03
CA ALA A 9 20.59 -8.57 21.44
C ALA A 9 21.94 -9.06 20.85
N LYS A 10 22.19 -8.78 19.56
CA LYS A 10 23.42 -9.14 18.89
C LYS A 10 24.66 -8.51 19.53
N LYS A 11 24.57 -7.26 20.00
CA LYS A 11 25.67 -6.61 20.73
C LYS A 11 26.05 -7.30 22.05
N PHE A 12 25.11 -8.03 22.64
CA PHE A 12 25.34 -8.83 23.86
C PHE A 12 25.58 -10.31 23.57
N GLY A 13 25.94 -10.66 22.34
CA GLY A 13 26.23 -12.05 21.94
C GLY A 13 24.98 -12.95 21.85
N GLN A 14 23.78 -12.37 21.96
CA GLN A 14 22.50 -13.10 21.89
C GLN A 14 21.89 -12.98 20.49
N THR A 15 21.19 -14.04 20.07
CA THR A 15 20.51 -14.06 18.77
C THR A 15 19.00 -14.15 18.97
N ALA A 16 18.30 -13.05 18.72
CA ALA A 16 16.83 -13.02 18.75
C ALA A 16 16.26 -13.57 17.42
N LYS A 17 16.36 -14.89 17.20
CA LYS A 17 15.99 -15.55 15.93
C LYS A 17 14.58 -15.29 15.48
N PHE A 18 13.58 -15.36 16.39
CA PHE A 18 12.19 -15.09 16.06
C PHE A 18 11.95 -13.65 15.63
N VAL A 19 12.61 -12.70 16.29
CA VAL A 19 12.48 -11.27 15.95
C VAL A 19 13.03 -11.01 14.55
N LYS A 20 14.18 -11.61 14.23
CA LYS A 20 14.77 -11.54 12.89
C LYS A 20 13.84 -12.15 11.85
N LEU A 21 13.37 -13.37 12.09
CA LEU A 21 12.47 -14.09 11.17
C LEU A 21 11.17 -13.30 10.92
N ALA A 22 10.56 -12.76 11.96
CA ALA A 22 9.36 -11.94 11.82
C ALA A 22 9.59 -10.71 10.94
N GLY A 23 10.75 -10.04 11.11
CA GLY A 23 11.14 -8.92 10.26
C GLY A 23 11.37 -9.31 8.80
N ASP A 24 12.06 -10.40 8.56
CA ASP A 24 12.32 -10.94 7.22
C ASP A 24 11.01 -11.29 6.51
N ILE A 25 10.07 -12.00 7.17
CA ILE A 25 8.75 -12.34 6.64
C ILE A 25 7.93 -11.07 6.31
N ASN A 26 7.98 -10.05 7.16
CA ASN A 26 7.27 -8.79 6.90
C ASN A 26 7.78 -8.10 5.62
N ILE A 27 9.09 -8.11 5.40
CA ILE A 27 9.70 -7.59 4.16
C ILE A 27 9.28 -8.45 2.95
N GLU A 28 9.34 -9.77 3.09
CA GLU A 28 8.95 -10.70 2.03
C GLU A 28 7.49 -10.56 1.64
N THR A 29 6.58 -10.41 2.60
CA THR A 29 5.16 -10.18 2.37
C THR A 29 4.92 -8.89 1.58
N THR A 30 5.63 -7.81 1.93
CA THR A 30 5.57 -6.55 1.18
C THR A 30 6.04 -6.73 -0.27
N ASN A 31 7.16 -7.43 -0.47
CA ASN A 31 7.70 -7.71 -1.81
C ASN A 31 6.77 -8.63 -2.62
N TRP A 32 6.17 -9.61 -1.99
CA TRP A 32 5.17 -10.49 -2.60
C TRP A 32 3.94 -9.71 -3.06
N THR A 33 3.43 -8.80 -2.23
CA THR A 33 2.33 -7.90 -2.57
C THR A 33 2.66 -7.05 -3.79
N ILE A 34 3.85 -6.44 -3.83
CA ILE A 34 4.33 -5.65 -4.97
C ILE A 34 4.34 -6.50 -6.25
N LYS A 35 4.91 -7.71 -6.19
CA LYS A 35 4.98 -8.64 -7.34
C LYS A 35 3.58 -8.97 -7.88
N ASN A 36 2.62 -9.26 -7.00
CA ASN A 36 1.26 -9.60 -7.39
C ASN A 36 0.52 -8.41 -8.02
N ILE A 37 0.64 -7.21 -7.44
CA ILE A 37 0.08 -5.98 -8.04
C ILE A 37 0.64 -5.77 -9.45
N ILE A 38 1.95 -5.89 -9.62
CA ILE A 38 2.60 -5.74 -10.93
C ILE A 38 2.08 -6.78 -11.92
N LYS A 39 1.99 -8.06 -11.51
CA LYS A 39 1.47 -9.16 -12.34
C LYS A 39 0.05 -8.87 -12.83
N ILE A 40 -0.83 -8.45 -11.93
CA ILE A 40 -2.21 -8.07 -12.27
C ILE A 40 -2.24 -6.91 -13.26
N LEU A 41 -1.45 -5.87 -13.01
CA LEU A 41 -1.39 -4.72 -13.90
C LEU A 41 -0.82 -5.05 -15.28
N GLN A 42 0.18 -5.92 -15.34
CA GLN A 42 0.78 -6.35 -16.61
C GLN A 42 -0.18 -7.21 -17.46
N SER A 43 -1.08 -7.98 -16.84
CA SER A 43 -2.09 -8.75 -17.56
C SER A 43 -3.14 -7.86 -18.25
N LEU A 44 -3.26 -6.59 -17.89
CA LEU A 44 -4.19 -5.66 -18.52
C LEU A 44 -3.68 -5.23 -19.89
N LYS A 45 -4.46 -5.49 -20.93
CA LYS A 45 -4.18 -5.02 -22.28
C LYS A 45 -4.40 -3.50 -22.36
N SER A 46 -3.35 -2.71 -22.22
CA SER A 46 -3.41 -1.25 -22.37
C SER A 46 -2.08 -0.72 -22.88
N LYS A 47 -2.12 0.12 -23.93
CA LYS A 47 -0.96 0.81 -24.47
C LYS A 47 -0.55 2.04 -23.67
N ARG A 48 -1.46 2.62 -22.87
CA ARG A 48 -1.17 3.79 -22.04
C ARG A 48 -0.51 3.39 -20.71
N ARG A 49 0.17 4.36 -20.10
CA ARG A 49 0.70 4.22 -18.74
C ARG A 49 -0.45 3.94 -17.77
N LYS A 50 -0.36 2.84 -17.04
CA LYS A 50 -1.41 2.42 -16.11
C LYS A 50 -1.42 3.27 -14.85
N LYS A 51 -2.62 3.58 -14.37
CA LYS A 51 -2.87 4.38 -13.17
C LYS A 51 -3.32 3.48 -12.01
N ILE A 52 -2.70 3.67 -10.86
CA ILE A 52 -2.99 2.91 -9.64
C ILE A 52 -3.34 3.88 -8.53
N LEU A 53 -4.37 3.54 -7.76
CA LEU A 53 -4.74 4.23 -6.53
C LEU A 53 -4.44 3.32 -5.34
N ILE A 54 -3.58 3.78 -4.43
CA ILE A 54 -3.30 3.12 -3.15
C ILE A 54 -4.24 3.68 -2.10
N LEU A 55 -5.00 2.84 -1.42
CA LEU A 55 -5.87 3.22 -0.32
C LEU A 55 -5.20 2.90 1.02
N GLY A 56 -4.98 3.96 1.81
CA GLY A 56 -4.30 3.91 3.10
C GLY A 56 -2.79 3.79 2.95
N ILE A 57 -2.08 4.86 3.33
CA ILE A 57 -0.61 4.90 3.38
C ILE A 57 -0.07 4.94 4.81
N ALA A 58 -0.91 5.10 5.80
CA ALA A 58 -0.54 5.00 7.21
C ALA A 58 -0.08 3.58 7.59
N TYR A 59 0.74 3.47 8.62
CA TYR A 59 1.26 2.20 9.13
C TYR A 59 0.16 1.28 9.67
N LYS A 60 -0.86 1.85 10.32
CA LYS A 60 -2.02 1.14 10.85
C LYS A 60 -3.31 1.89 10.56
N LYS A 61 -4.42 1.18 10.76
CA LYS A 61 -5.77 1.71 10.65
C LYS A 61 -5.99 2.90 11.59
N ASN A 62 -6.59 3.98 11.05
CA ASN A 62 -7.06 5.17 11.78
C ASN A 62 -5.97 5.94 12.55
N ILE A 63 -4.72 5.91 12.07
CA ILE A 63 -3.62 6.73 12.57
C ILE A 63 -2.97 7.52 11.44
N GLU A 64 -2.21 8.56 11.77
CA GLU A 64 -1.48 9.39 10.80
C GLU A 64 -0.04 8.93 10.54
N ASP A 65 0.50 8.03 11.39
CA ASP A 65 1.90 7.60 11.33
C ASP A 65 2.18 6.75 10.08
N ILE A 66 3.12 7.20 9.25
CA ILE A 66 3.56 6.52 8.03
C ILE A 66 4.91 5.82 8.17
N ARG A 67 5.58 5.94 9.32
CA ARG A 67 6.89 5.32 9.57
C ARG A 67 6.76 3.81 9.43
N GLU A 68 7.72 3.20 8.73
CA GLU A 68 7.74 1.75 8.44
C GLU A 68 6.50 1.22 7.66
N SER A 69 5.68 2.10 7.09
CA SER A 69 4.51 1.68 6.33
C SER A 69 4.89 0.87 5.08
N ALA A 70 4.31 -0.33 4.96
CA ALA A 70 4.41 -1.15 3.76
C ALA A 70 3.83 -0.44 2.53
N ALA A 71 2.78 0.38 2.71
CA ALA A 71 2.15 1.12 1.62
C ALA A 71 3.12 2.12 0.97
N ILE A 72 3.97 2.79 1.75
CA ILE A 72 5.01 3.69 1.21
C ILE A 72 6.00 2.91 0.33
N LYS A 73 6.46 1.75 0.79
CA LYS A 73 7.38 0.87 0.04
C LYS A 73 6.73 0.39 -1.27
N ILE A 74 5.45 0.00 -1.22
CA ILE A 74 4.66 -0.41 -2.39
C ILE A 74 4.55 0.76 -3.37
N LEU A 75 4.12 1.95 -2.91
CA LEU A 75 3.95 3.15 -3.74
C LEU A 75 5.25 3.51 -4.46
N GLN A 76 6.37 3.58 -3.75
CA GLN A 76 7.68 3.90 -4.31
C GLN A 76 8.13 2.85 -5.35
N SER A 77 7.91 1.57 -5.06
CA SER A 77 8.28 0.48 -5.97
C SER A 77 7.47 0.52 -7.27
N LEU A 78 6.18 0.78 -7.20
CA LEU A 78 5.30 0.92 -8.37
C LEU A 78 5.64 2.16 -9.19
N SER A 79 5.94 3.29 -8.54
CA SER A 79 6.37 4.52 -9.22
C SER A 79 7.66 4.32 -10.01
N LYS A 80 8.65 3.59 -9.46
CA LYS A 80 9.89 3.22 -10.16
C LYS A 80 9.65 2.33 -11.38
N LYS A 81 8.58 1.55 -11.42
CA LYS A 81 8.20 0.67 -12.54
C LYS A 81 7.38 1.38 -13.63
N LYS A 82 7.40 2.72 -13.68
CA LYS A 82 6.73 3.56 -14.68
C LYS A 82 5.18 3.49 -14.63
N PHE A 83 4.59 3.14 -13.50
CA PHE A 83 3.16 3.33 -13.25
C PHE A 83 2.90 4.78 -12.79
N THR A 84 1.70 5.30 -13.04
CA THR A 84 1.22 6.51 -12.37
C THR A 84 0.55 6.05 -11.06
N VAL A 85 1.06 6.50 -9.94
CA VAL A 85 0.57 6.07 -8.63
C VAL A 85 0.10 7.29 -7.85
N ASP A 86 -1.16 7.27 -7.46
CA ASP A 86 -1.74 8.20 -6.51
C ASP A 86 -2.17 7.43 -5.25
N TYR A 87 -2.50 8.14 -4.19
CA TYR A 87 -2.97 7.54 -2.96
C TYR A 87 -4.18 8.29 -2.40
N SER A 88 -4.89 7.67 -1.50
CA SER A 88 -5.89 8.30 -0.65
C SER A 88 -5.68 7.87 0.78
N ASP A 89 -5.50 8.83 1.67
CA ASP A 89 -5.43 8.59 3.10
C ASP A 89 -6.10 9.74 3.83
N PRO A 90 -7.14 9.46 4.66
CA PRO A 90 -7.87 10.50 5.36
C PRO A 90 -7.18 11.04 6.60
N HIS A 91 -6.12 10.38 7.09
CA HIS A 91 -5.46 10.70 8.35
C HIS A 91 -4.08 11.33 8.17
N VAL A 92 -3.41 11.08 7.04
CA VAL A 92 -2.03 11.52 6.82
C VAL A 92 -2.02 12.99 6.39
N ASP A 93 -1.28 13.85 7.12
CA ASP A 93 -1.06 15.24 6.72
C ASP A 93 -0.15 15.33 5.50
N THR A 94 -0.74 15.68 4.36
CA THR A 94 -0.03 15.82 3.08
C THR A 94 0.79 17.09 2.96
N ASN A 95 0.71 18.02 3.91
CA ASN A 95 1.50 19.25 3.93
C ASN A 95 2.90 19.04 4.51
N ASP A 96 3.11 17.97 5.28
CA ASP A 96 4.41 17.65 5.83
C ASP A 96 5.47 17.47 4.71
N ARG A 97 6.60 18.16 4.89
CA ARG A 97 7.70 18.19 3.91
C ARG A 97 8.38 16.84 3.73
N LEU A 98 8.51 16.06 4.80
CA LEU A 98 9.11 14.72 4.76
C LEU A 98 8.18 13.76 4.04
N ILE A 99 6.87 13.84 4.30
CA ILE A 99 5.85 13.05 3.64
C ILE A 99 5.87 13.32 2.14
N LYS A 100 5.86 14.59 1.72
CA LYS A 100 5.98 14.96 0.30
C LYS A 100 7.23 14.38 -0.35
N LYS A 101 8.37 14.41 0.33
CA LYS A 101 9.63 13.83 -0.17
C LYS A 101 9.53 12.31 -0.34
N LEU A 102 8.89 11.61 0.57
CA LEU A 102 8.72 10.16 0.52
C LEU A 102 7.77 9.71 -0.59
N LEU A 103 6.70 10.47 -0.83
CA LEU A 103 5.66 10.16 -1.80
C LEU A 103 5.99 10.62 -3.23
N GLY A 104 6.96 11.52 -3.38
CA GLY A 104 7.44 12.00 -4.68
C GLY A 104 6.34 12.73 -5.46
N LYS A 105 5.95 12.18 -6.63
CA LYS A 105 4.92 12.74 -7.52
C LYS A 105 3.52 12.22 -7.28
N ALA A 106 3.32 11.36 -6.28
CA ALA A 106 2.01 10.81 -5.96
C ALA A 106 1.12 11.87 -5.29
N ASN A 107 -0.13 11.97 -5.71
CA ASN A 107 -1.09 12.91 -5.16
C ASN A 107 -2.03 12.23 -4.17
N ASN A 108 -2.41 12.95 -3.11
CA ASN A 108 -3.54 12.54 -2.28
C ASN A 108 -4.84 12.88 -3.00
N VAL A 109 -5.66 11.88 -3.27
CA VAL A 109 -6.91 12.06 -4.01
C VAL A 109 -8.10 11.69 -3.14
N LYS A 110 -9.17 12.48 -3.26
CA LYS A 110 -10.42 12.18 -2.58
C LYS A 110 -11.09 10.98 -3.25
N ILE A 111 -11.63 10.09 -2.41
CA ILE A 111 -12.39 8.92 -2.88
C ILE A 111 -13.79 9.37 -3.32
N ASP A 112 -14.01 9.37 -4.62
CA ASP A 112 -15.28 9.67 -5.27
C ASP A 112 -15.46 8.80 -6.55
N LYS A 113 -16.34 9.22 -7.46
CA LYS A 113 -16.58 8.54 -8.74
C LYS A 113 -15.34 8.50 -9.66
N ASN A 114 -14.31 9.33 -9.42
CA ASN A 114 -13.08 9.36 -10.22
C ASN A 114 -12.20 8.13 -10.02
N ILE A 115 -12.50 7.29 -9.01
CA ILE A 115 -11.86 5.98 -8.83
C ILE A 115 -11.91 5.15 -10.13
N LYS A 116 -12.97 5.28 -10.95
CA LYS A 116 -13.11 4.62 -12.25
C LYS A 116 -12.00 4.98 -13.26
N ASP A 117 -11.26 6.08 -13.04
CA ASP A 117 -10.19 6.51 -13.95
C ASP A 117 -8.87 5.77 -13.69
N TYR A 118 -8.80 5.05 -12.55
CA TYR A 118 -7.69 4.17 -12.24
C TYR A 118 -7.89 2.78 -12.84
N ASP A 119 -6.80 2.18 -13.28
CA ASP A 119 -6.80 0.81 -13.81
C ASP A 119 -6.90 -0.21 -12.67
N CYS A 120 -6.37 0.15 -11.50
CA CYS A 120 -6.35 -0.68 -10.31
C CYS A 120 -6.45 0.18 -9.06
N VAL A 121 -7.18 -0.30 -8.07
CA VAL A 121 -7.25 0.23 -6.71
C VAL A 121 -6.71 -0.83 -5.76
N ALA A 122 -5.76 -0.50 -4.90
CA ALA A 122 -5.16 -1.43 -3.95
C ALA A 122 -5.38 -0.93 -2.52
N LEU A 123 -6.14 -1.67 -1.73
CA LEU A 123 -6.35 -1.42 -0.31
C LEU A 123 -5.19 -2.00 0.49
N ILE A 124 -4.38 -1.13 1.07
CA ILE A 124 -3.21 -1.50 1.88
C ILE A 124 -3.44 -1.25 3.38
N THR A 125 -4.08 -0.13 3.74
CA THR A 125 -4.51 0.13 5.11
C THR A 125 -5.99 0.46 5.14
N ASP A 126 -6.75 -0.26 5.96
CA ASP A 126 -8.21 -0.31 5.93
C ASP A 126 -8.87 0.70 6.89
N HIS A 127 -8.72 2.00 6.63
CA HIS A 127 -9.34 3.05 7.45
C HIS A 127 -10.87 2.96 7.48
N ASP A 128 -11.47 3.27 8.64
CA ASP A 128 -12.93 3.29 8.80
C ASP A 128 -13.59 4.44 8.02
N ALA A 129 -12.85 5.52 7.77
CA ALA A 129 -13.32 6.66 7.01
C ALA A 129 -13.52 6.36 5.50
N PHE A 130 -13.06 5.21 5.01
CA PHE A 130 -13.26 4.85 3.61
C PHE A 130 -14.70 4.41 3.31
N ASN A 131 -15.26 4.95 2.24
CA ASN A 131 -16.55 4.47 1.71
C ASN A 131 -16.33 3.20 0.86
N TYR A 132 -16.31 2.04 1.49
CA TYR A 132 -16.08 0.75 0.82
C TYR A 132 -17.14 0.41 -0.22
N LYS A 133 -18.41 0.83 -0.03
CA LYS A 133 -19.48 0.62 -1.01
C LYS A 133 -19.15 1.35 -2.32
N LEU A 134 -18.68 2.59 -2.21
CA LEU A 134 -18.27 3.40 -3.36
C LEU A 134 -17.02 2.83 -4.03
N ILE A 135 -16.02 2.42 -3.24
CA ILE A 135 -14.80 1.78 -3.74
C ILE A 135 -15.14 0.54 -4.56
N CYS A 136 -15.96 -0.37 -4.03
CA CYS A 136 -16.39 -1.58 -4.74
C CYS A 136 -17.16 -1.28 -6.01
N LYS A 137 -18.01 -0.24 -5.99
CA LYS A 137 -18.87 0.13 -7.12
C LYS A 137 -18.08 0.67 -8.31
N TYR A 138 -17.05 1.46 -8.08
CA TYR A 138 -16.36 2.22 -9.13
C TYR A 138 -14.96 1.68 -9.48
N SER A 139 -14.39 0.77 -8.70
CA SER A 139 -13.09 0.17 -9.03
C SER A 139 -13.21 -0.77 -10.24
N LYS A 140 -12.35 -0.60 -11.24
CA LYS A 140 -12.22 -1.55 -12.36
C LYS A 140 -11.61 -2.87 -11.90
N ILE A 141 -10.51 -2.75 -11.15
CA ILE A 141 -9.83 -3.84 -10.44
C ILE A 141 -9.61 -3.39 -9.01
N LEU A 142 -9.96 -4.24 -8.08
CA LEU A 142 -9.79 -4.00 -6.66
C LEU A 142 -8.93 -5.11 -6.06
N ILE A 143 -7.80 -4.72 -5.47
CA ILE A 143 -6.90 -5.60 -4.73
C ILE A 143 -7.08 -5.31 -3.25
N ASP A 144 -7.44 -6.31 -2.47
CA ASP A 144 -7.61 -6.21 -1.03
C ASP A 144 -6.57 -7.06 -0.30
N THR A 145 -5.66 -6.41 0.38
CA THR A 145 -4.62 -7.05 1.21
C THR A 145 -5.03 -7.16 2.69
N ARG A 146 -6.24 -6.69 3.03
CA ARG A 146 -6.72 -6.59 4.42
C ARG A 146 -7.90 -7.50 4.73
N ASN A 147 -8.41 -8.22 3.74
CA ASN A 147 -9.61 -9.04 3.85
C ASN A 147 -10.84 -8.25 4.37
N LYS A 148 -10.92 -6.97 3.98
CA LYS A 148 -11.96 -6.05 4.44
C LYS A 148 -13.21 -6.09 3.58
N ILE A 149 -13.06 -6.47 2.32
CA ILE A 149 -14.08 -6.35 1.29
C ILE A 149 -14.64 -7.74 0.94
N ASN A 150 -15.96 -7.89 1.05
CA ASN A 150 -16.64 -9.05 0.51
C ASN A 150 -16.63 -9.00 -1.02
N ARG A 151 -16.54 -10.15 -1.69
CA ARG A 151 -16.34 -10.35 -3.14
C ARG A 151 -17.08 -9.33 -4.00
N SER A 152 -16.35 -8.68 -4.92
CA SER A 152 -16.89 -7.89 -6.01
C SER A 152 -16.44 -8.47 -7.36
N LYS A 153 -17.05 -8.03 -8.50
CA LYS A 153 -16.51 -8.31 -9.83
C LYS A 153 -15.09 -7.75 -9.94
N ASN A 154 -14.14 -8.50 -10.52
CA ASN A 154 -12.74 -8.10 -10.72
C ASN A 154 -11.97 -7.82 -9.40
N PHE A 155 -12.19 -8.66 -8.43
CA PHE A 155 -11.62 -8.58 -7.10
C PHE A 155 -10.48 -9.59 -6.94
N TYR A 156 -9.35 -9.12 -6.40
CA TYR A 156 -8.22 -9.94 -6.02
C TYR A 156 -7.97 -9.78 -4.52
N LYS A 157 -7.95 -10.90 -3.83
CA LYS A 157 -7.56 -10.98 -2.42
C LYS A 157 -6.12 -11.45 -2.37
N LEU A 158 -5.26 -10.68 -1.70
CA LEU A 158 -3.86 -10.99 -1.48
C LEU A 158 -3.58 -11.21 0.01
#